data_d3e94fca5d19edb0a8b9af3eca4ef4f9
#
_entry.id   d3e94fca5d19edb0a8b9af3eca4ef4f9
#
_cell.length_a   1.000
_cell.length_b   1.000
_cell.length_c   1.000
_cell.angle_alpha   90.00
_cell.angle_beta   90.00
_cell.angle_gamma   90.00
#
_symmetry.space_group_name_H-M   'P 1'
#
loop_
_entity.id
_entity.type
_entity.pdbx_description
1 polymer ?
#
loop_
_entity_poly.entity_id
_entity_poly.type
_entity_poly.pdbx_seq_one_letter_code
_entity_poly.pdbx_strand_id
1 'polypeptide(L)'
;MENMQNSGFVFVQVIDRPERKVIVKRGKQADNYFAYCDETGCDVWGILCSVKEALFEPIGMWLPKRFRPEGTSEYAQGVEVPADYSGEVPEGFEVMDLPPCQMMVFQGPPFSDDVFMDAIDALNEAVGNYKPELYGYTWADDDGPRFQLEPQGYRGYIEARPVKKVSLR
;
A
#
# COMPACT_ATOMS: atom_id res chain seq x y z
N MET A 1 17.96 1.30 -30.60
CA MET A 1 18.56 1.03 -29.31
C MET A 1 17.56 0.37 -28.40
N GLU A 2 17.83 -0.84 -28.13
CA GLU A 2 16.97 -1.57 -27.25
C GLU A 2 16.92 -0.89 -25.92
N ASN A 3 15.73 -0.69 -25.50
CA ASN A 3 15.44 -0.36 -24.17
C ASN A 3 16.19 -1.31 -23.26
N MET A 4 17.17 -0.78 -22.61
CA MET A 4 17.65 -1.37 -21.37
C MET A 4 16.53 -1.30 -20.36
N GLN A 5 15.34 -1.58 -20.88
CA GLN A 5 14.19 -1.66 -20.01
C GLN A 5 14.45 -2.78 -19.10
N ASN A 6 14.74 -2.38 -17.92
CA ASN A 6 14.26 -3.12 -16.80
C ASN A 6 14.19 -4.57 -17.08
N SER A 7 15.29 -5.24 -16.93
CA SER A 7 15.35 -6.68 -16.90
C SER A 7 14.38 -7.28 -15.86
N GLY A 8 13.29 -6.61 -15.55
CA GLY A 8 12.33 -7.07 -14.57
C GLY A 8 12.90 -7.22 -13.16
N PHE A 9 13.98 -6.49 -12.85
CA PHE A 9 14.64 -6.59 -11.57
C PHE A 9 13.78 -5.94 -10.49
N VAL A 10 13.37 -6.73 -9.50
CA VAL A 10 12.52 -6.26 -8.40
C VAL A 10 13.17 -6.66 -7.08
N PHE A 11 13.34 -5.69 -6.19
CA PHE A 11 13.78 -5.97 -4.83
C PHE A 11 12.62 -6.48 -4.00
N VAL A 12 12.87 -7.50 -3.20
CA VAL A 12 11.86 -8.09 -2.31
C VAL A 12 12.41 -8.14 -0.91
N GLN A 13 11.62 -7.65 0.05
CA GLN A 13 11.99 -7.67 1.45
C GLN A 13 10.77 -7.96 2.31
N VAL A 14 10.93 -8.77 3.34
CA VAL A 14 9.86 -9.02 4.31
C VAL A 14 10.13 -8.17 5.54
N ILE A 15 9.11 -7.44 5.98
CA ILE A 15 9.19 -6.59 7.18
C ILE A 15 8.07 -6.97 8.15
N ASP A 16 8.36 -6.81 9.45
CA ASP A 16 7.36 -6.95 10.49
C ASP A 16 6.70 -5.60 10.73
N ARG A 17 5.37 -5.57 10.73
CA ARG A 17 4.64 -4.37 11.11
C ARG A 17 3.98 -4.61 12.47
N PRO A 18 4.16 -3.68 13.41
CA PRO A 18 3.51 -3.80 14.72
C PRO A 18 2.04 -3.45 14.64
N GLU A 19 1.32 -3.67 15.75
CA GLU A 19 0.01 -3.06 15.91
C GLU A 19 0.12 -1.55 15.74
N ARG A 20 -0.78 -0.95 14.95
CA ARG A 20 -0.77 0.47 14.67
C ARG A 20 -2.18 0.92 14.28
N LYS A 21 -2.35 2.21 14.14
CA LYS A 21 -3.60 2.79 13.63
C LYS A 21 -3.33 3.48 12.30
N VAL A 22 -4.38 3.71 11.54
CA VAL A 22 -4.32 4.47 10.29
C VAL A 22 -5.38 5.54 10.32
N ILE A 23 -4.98 6.78 10.03
CA ILE A 23 -5.92 7.85 9.73
C ILE A 23 -6.26 7.69 8.25
N VAL A 24 -7.52 7.44 7.95
CA VAL A 24 -7.97 7.04 6.62
C VAL A 24 -9.20 7.83 6.20
N LYS A 25 -9.28 8.18 4.92
CA LYS A 25 -10.51 8.71 4.34
C LYS A 25 -11.09 7.65 3.41
N ARG A 26 -12.34 7.26 3.69
CA ARG A 26 -12.99 6.22 2.91
C ARG A 26 -13.67 6.80 1.68
N GLY A 27 -13.55 6.08 0.56
CA GLY A 27 -14.36 6.36 -0.62
C GLY A 27 -15.64 5.53 -0.61
N LYS A 28 -16.34 5.51 -1.73
CA LYS A 28 -17.65 4.85 -1.86
C LYS A 28 -17.57 3.56 -2.67
N GLN A 29 -17.01 3.62 -3.88
CA GLN A 29 -16.93 2.48 -4.80
C GLN A 29 -15.55 2.35 -5.46
N ALA A 30 -14.62 3.25 -5.17
CA ALA A 30 -13.34 3.29 -5.85
C ALA A 30 -12.52 2.03 -5.60
N ASP A 31 -11.91 1.49 -6.65
CA ASP A 31 -10.98 0.39 -6.57
C ASP A 31 -9.58 0.78 -7.05
N ASN A 32 -9.37 2.07 -7.37
CA ASN A 32 -8.10 2.60 -7.84
C ASN A 32 -7.99 4.09 -7.49
N TYR A 33 -6.77 4.61 -7.67
CA TYR A 33 -6.44 5.99 -7.34
C TYR A 33 -7.34 7.01 -8.05
N PHE A 34 -7.55 6.85 -9.35
CA PHE A 34 -8.28 7.86 -10.15
C PHE A 34 -9.76 7.94 -9.74
N ALA A 35 -10.40 6.78 -9.59
CA ALA A 35 -11.78 6.73 -9.13
C ALA A 35 -11.92 7.30 -7.72
N TYR A 36 -10.95 7.03 -6.85
CA TYR A 36 -10.93 7.54 -5.50
C TYR A 36 -10.81 9.07 -5.46
N CYS A 37 -9.96 9.65 -6.30
CA CYS A 37 -9.85 11.11 -6.40
C CYS A 37 -11.15 11.74 -6.86
N ASP A 38 -11.85 11.11 -7.78
CA ASP A 38 -13.16 11.59 -8.23
C ASP A 38 -14.20 11.59 -7.11
N GLU A 39 -14.13 10.62 -6.20
CA GLU A 39 -15.07 10.52 -5.09
C GLU A 39 -14.74 11.43 -3.91
N THR A 40 -13.45 11.61 -3.62
CA THR A 40 -12.99 12.25 -2.38
C THR A 40 -12.34 13.61 -2.57
N GLY A 41 -11.95 13.95 -3.80
CA GLY A 41 -11.18 15.15 -4.09
C GLY A 41 -9.67 14.88 -4.08
N CYS A 42 -8.90 15.86 -4.54
CA CYS A 42 -7.46 15.71 -4.74
C CYS A 42 -6.62 16.23 -3.56
N ASP A 43 -7.25 16.66 -2.47
CA ASP A 43 -6.57 17.23 -1.31
C ASP A 43 -6.24 16.21 -0.21
N VAL A 44 -6.73 14.98 -0.34
CA VAL A 44 -6.58 13.94 0.69
C VAL A 44 -5.10 13.67 0.98
N TRP A 45 -4.29 13.50 -0.05
CA TRP A 45 -2.87 13.19 0.12
C TRP A 45 -2.13 14.29 0.88
N GLY A 46 -2.39 15.55 0.54
CA GLY A 46 -1.79 16.69 1.22
C GLY A 46 -2.17 16.77 2.69
N ILE A 47 -3.44 16.48 3.00
CA ILE A 47 -3.91 16.44 4.39
C ILE A 47 -3.18 15.34 5.17
N LEU A 48 -3.05 14.15 4.58
CA LEU A 48 -2.35 13.05 5.22
C LEU A 48 -0.87 13.37 5.44
N CYS A 49 -0.23 14.07 4.50
CA CYS A 49 1.16 14.50 4.64
C CYS A 49 1.38 15.47 5.81
N SER A 50 0.32 16.13 6.27
CA SER A 50 0.43 17.12 7.36
C SER A 50 0.24 16.52 8.76
N VAL A 51 -0.02 15.22 8.88
CA VAL A 51 -0.16 14.55 10.17
C VAL A 51 1.21 14.44 10.84
N LYS A 52 1.38 15.09 11.99
CA LYS A 52 2.68 15.21 12.66
C LYS A 52 3.19 13.89 13.23
N GLU A 53 2.29 13.06 13.73
CA GLU A 53 2.62 11.80 14.39
C GLU A 53 2.71 10.62 13.41
N ALA A 54 2.70 10.90 12.12
CA ALA A 54 2.81 9.86 11.08
C ALA A 54 4.09 9.05 11.26
N LEU A 55 3.96 7.73 11.19
CA LEU A 55 5.11 6.83 11.27
C LEU A 55 5.89 6.81 9.97
N PHE A 56 5.20 6.96 8.85
CA PHE A 56 5.75 6.91 7.50
C PHE A 56 4.95 7.84 6.60
N GLU A 57 5.31 7.88 5.32
CA GLU A 57 4.54 8.64 4.32
C GLU A 57 3.14 8.03 4.12
N PRO A 58 2.19 8.80 3.58
CA PRO A 58 0.88 8.27 3.25
C PRO A 58 0.94 7.09 2.29
N ILE A 59 -0.04 6.22 2.37
CA ILE A 59 -0.16 5.02 1.53
C ILE A 59 -1.52 4.97 0.86
N GLY A 60 -1.55 4.41 -0.36
CA GLY A 60 -2.77 3.97 -1.00
C GLY A 60 -2.98 2.50 -0.64
N MET A 61 -4.17 2.18 -0.15
CA MET A 61 -4.47 0.84 0.36
C MET A 61 -5.60 0.19 -0.42
N TRP A 62 -5.48 -1.14 -0.57
CA TRP A 62 -6.61 -1.98 -0.98
C TRP A 62 -7.03 -2.78 0.24
N LEU A 63 -8.26 -2.53 0.69
CA LEU A 63 -8.77 -3.04 1.97
C LEU A 63 -9.50 -4.37 1.77
N PRO A 64 -9.08 -5.45 2.45
CA PRO A 64 -9.90 -6.66 2.50
C PRO A 64 -11.17 -6.39 3.29
N LYS A 65 -12.17 -7.26 3.12
CA LYS A 65 -13.50 -7.05 3.70
C LYS A 65 -13.49 -6.77 5.20
N ARG A 66 -12.60 -7.41 5.96
CA ARG A 66 -12.58 -7.21 7.41
C ARG A 66 -12.25 -5.76 7.82
N PHE A 67 -11.60 -5.00 6.92
CA PHE A 67 -11.24 -3.59 7.16
C PHE A 67 -12.14 -2.63 6.39
N ARG A 68 -13.15 -3.14 5.73
CA ARG A 68 -13.98 -2.37 4.82
C ARG A 68 -15.44 -2.44 5.23
N PRO A 69 -15.95 -1.44 5.97
CA PRO A 69 -17.37 -1.37 6.29
C PRO A 69 -18.22 -1.37 5.01
N GLU A 70 -19.42 -1.94 5.11
CA GLU A 70 -20.36 -1.95 4.01
C GLU A 70 -20.63 -0.53 3.51
N GLY A 71 -20.70 -0.36 2.19
CA GLY A 71 -20.92 0.95 1.58
C GLY A 71 -19.67 1.79 1.40
N THR A 72 -18.49 1.25 1.72
CA THR A 72 -17.22 1.94 1.53
C THR A 72 -16.36 1.26 0.47
N SER A 73 -15.40 2.01 -0.08
CA SER A 73 -14.58 1.54 -1.20
C SER A 73 -13.49 0.57 -0.78
N GLU A 74 -13.04 -0.24 -1.74
CA GLU A 74 -11.87 -1.11 -1.58
C GLU A 74 -10.60 -0.28 -1.47
N TYR A 75 -10.44 0.72 -2.33
CA TYR A 75 -9.26 1.58 -2.31
C TYR A 75 -9.50 2.78 -1.39
N ALA A 76 -8.51 3.09 -0.56
CA ALA A 76 -8.54 4.26 0.30
C ALA A 76 -7.11 4.74 0.57
N GLN A 77 -6.96 6.01 0.87
CA GLN A 77 -5.68 6.57 1.26
C GLN A 77 -5.64 6.84 2.76
N GLY A 78 -4.48 6.61 3.36
CA GLY A 78 -4.30 6.81 4.77
C GLY A 78 -2.85 7.03 5.15
N VAL A 79 -2.62 7.33 6.42
CA VAL A 79 -1.29 7.45 7.00
C VAL A 79 -1.23 6.70 8.32
N GLU A 80 -0.19 5.91 8.51
CA GLU A 80 -0.03 5.13 9.74
C GLU A 80 0.44 6.01 10.89
N VAL A 81 -0.16 5.78 12.06
CA VAL A 81 0.17 6.45 13.31
C VAL A 81 0.34 5.40 14.41
N PRO A 82 0.96 5.75 15.55
CA PRO A 82 1.14 4.77 16.64
C PRO A 82 -0.17 4.16 17.14
N ALA A 83 -0.08 2.95 17.69
CA ALA A 83 -1.26 2.23 18.20
C ALA A 83 -1.99 2.97 19.32
N ASP A 84 -1.28 3.80 20.07
CA ASP A 84 -1.86 4.61 21.15
C ASP A 84 -2.26 6.01 20.70
N TYR A 85 -2.31 6.26 19.40
CA TYR A 85 -2.64 7.59 18.87
C TYR A 85 -3.98 8.09 19.40
N SER A 86 -3.97 9.29 19.94
CA SER A 86 -5.16 9.98 20.46
C SER A 86 -5.23 11.44 20.01
N GLY A 87 -4.46 11.79 18.96
CA GLY A 87 -4.41 13.14 18.42
C GLY A 87 -5.60 13.49 17.56
N GLU A 88 -5.49 14.62 16.88
CA GLU A 88 -6.55 15.13 16.01
C GLU A 88 -6.75 14.21 14.79
N VAL A 89 -8.01 14.09 14.38
CA VAL A 89 -8.40 13.41 13.17
C VAL A 89 -9.03 14.45 12.26
N PRO A 90 -8.50 14.65 11.04
CA PRO A 90 -9.08 15.64 10.13
C PRO A 90 -10.55 15.37 9.84
N GLU A 91 -11.31 16.41 9.57
CA GLU A 91 -12.73 16.29 9.24
C GLU A 91 -12.92 15.37 8.01
N GLY A 92 -13.84 14.43 8.13
CA GLY A 92 -14.11 13.46 7.07
C GLY A 92 -13.21 12.24 7.07
N PHE A 93 -12.22 12.20 7.97
CA PHE A 93 -11.34 11.06 8.15
C PHE A 93 -11.76 10.27 9.40
N GLU A 94 -11.26 9.05 9.48
CA GLU A 94 -11.49 8.21 10.66
C GLU A 94 -10.21 7.44 11.00
N VAL A 95 -10.21 6.82 12.17
CA VAL A 95 -9.08 6.01 12.62
C VAL A 95 -9.45 4.53 12.52
N MET A 96 -8.58 3.75 11.90
CA MET A 96 -8.74 2.32 11.74
C MET A 96 -7.60 1.60 12.46
N ASP A 97 -7.94 0.56 13.22
CA ASP A 97 -6.92 -0.28 13.86
C ASP A 97 -6.38 -1.32 12.88
N LEU A 98 -5.06 -1.49 12.88
CA LEU A 98 -4.42 -2.56 12.11
C LEU A 98 -3.64 -3.48 13.06
N PRO A 99 -3.87 -4.79 12.97
CA PRO A 99 -3.16 -5.77 13.79
C PRO A 99 -1.71 -5.93 13.33
N PRO A 100 -0.84 -6.52 14.17
CA PRO A 100 0.50 -6.89 13.72
C PRO A 100 0.42 -7.83 12.52
N CYS A 101 1.34 -7.66 11.58
CA CYS A 101 1.43 -8.56 10.43
C CYS A 101 2.82 -8.49 9.82
N GLN A 102 3.11 -9.43 8.92
CA GLN A 102 4.30 -9.35 8.08
C GLN A 102 3.88 -8.86 6.71
N MET A 103 4.72 -8.01 6.11
CA MET A 103 4.50 -7.48 4.77
C MET A 103 5.66 -7.86 3.89
N MET A 104 5.37 -8.34 2.70
CA MET A 104 6.36 -8.54 1.66
C MET A 104 6.35 -7.30 0.77
N VAL A 105 7.48 -6.61 0.74
CA VAL A 105 7.65 -5.34 0.02
C VAL A 105 8.35 -5.61 -1.30
N PHE A 106 7.80 -5.08 -2.37
CA PHE A 106 8.33 -5.18 -3.73
C PHE A 106 8.69 -3.78 -4.21
N GLN A 107 9.91 -3.63 -4.69
CA GLN A 107 10.38 -2.35 -5.24
C GLN A 107 10.93 -2.58 -6.64
N GLY A 108 10.31 -1.92 -7.62
CA GLY A 108 10.75 -1.94 -9.00
C GLY A 108 11.89 -0.98 -9.25
N PRO A 109 12.47 -1.02 -10.46
CA PRO A 109 13.57 -0.13 -10.80
C PRO A 109 13.09 1.31 -11.00
N PRO A 110 14.02 2.29 -10.93
CA PRO A 110 13.68 3.68 -11.25
C PRO A 110 13.07 3.81 -12.64
N PHE A 111 12.23 4.79 -12.81
CA PHE A 111 11.52 5.04 -14.08
C PHE A 111 11.38 6.53 -14.31
N SER A 112 11.15 6.93 -15.58
CA SER A 112 10.82 8.32 -15.92
C SER A 112 9.31 8.53 -15.85
N ASP A 113 8.91 9.77 -15.54
CA ASP A 113 7.50 10.11 -15.29
C ASP A 113 6.58 9.79 -16.48
N ASP A 114 7.10 9.85 -17.68
CA ASP A 114 6.32 9.56 -18.89
C ASP A 114 5.94 8.08 -19.06
N VAL A 115 6.56 7.19 -18.28
CA VAL A 115 6.29 5.74 -18.33
C VAL A 115 5.87 5.17 -16.96
N PHE A 116 5.35 6.02 -16.06
CA PHE A 116 5.03 5.57 -14.71
C PHE A 116 3.96 4.47 -14.69
N MET A 117 2.98 4.52 -15.59
CA MET A 117 1.96 3.46 -15.66
C MET A 117 2.56 2.13 -16.09
N ASP A 118 3.52 2.15 -17.01
CA ASP A 118 4.24 0.95 -17.42
C ASP A 118 5.04 0.36 -16.26
N ALA A 119 5.62 1.21 -15.42
CA ALA A 119 6.37 0.78 -14.24
C ALA A 119 5.44 0.11 -13.22
N ILE A 120 4.25 0.67 -13.00
CA ILE A 120 3.25 0.09 -12.11
C ILE A 120 2.78 -1.26 -12.65
N ASP A 121 2.46 -1.34 -13.93
CA ASP A 121 1.99 -2.58 -14.56
C ASP A 121 3.07 -3.66 -14.51
N ALA A 122 4.31 -3.30 -14.75
CA ALA A 122 5.43 -4.24 -14.71
C ALA A 122 5.63 -4.82 -13.31
N LEU A 123 5.52 -3.99 -12.27
CA LEU A 123 5.62 -4.49 -10.90
C LEU A 123 4.44 -5.38 -10.55
N ASN A 124 3.23 -4.99 -10.92
CA ASN A 124 2.04 -5.81 -10.66
C ASN A 124 2.14 -7.18 -11.33
N GLU A 125 2.67 -7.25 -12.53
CA GLU A 125 2.92 -8.52 -13.21
C GLU A 125 3.96 -9.35 -12.46
N ALA A 126 5.06 -8.74 -12.03
CA ALA A 126 6.11 -9.43 -11.28
C ALA A 126 5.56 -9.99 -9.95
N VAL A 127 4.73 -9.22 -9.24
CA VAL A 127 4.11 -9.67 -7.99
C VAL A 127 3.12 -10.80 -8.26
N GLY A 128 2.33 -10.70 -9.33
CA GLY A 128 1.39 -11.76 -9.70
C GLY A 128 2.06 -13.09 -10.03
N ASN A 129 3.28 -13.05 -10.55
CA ASN A 129 4.07 -14.23 -10.88
C ASN A 129 4.97 -14.70 -9.75
N TYR A 130 5.07 -13.93 -8.68
CA TYR A 130 5.93 -14.25 -7.55
C TYR A 130 5.34 -15.41 -6.74
N LYS A 131 6.19 -16.31 -6.31
CA LYS A 131 5.81 -17.51 -5.54
C LYS A 131 6.43 -17.42 -4.15
N PRO A 132 5.72 -16.82 -3.17
CA PRO A 132 6.28 -16.66 -1.83
C PRO A 132 6.59 -18.00 -1.15
N GLU A 133 5.90 -19.07 -1.54
CA GLU A 133 6.10 -20.40 -0.97
C GLU A 133 7.53 -20.90 -1.15
N LEU A 134 8.21 -20.47 -2.23
CA LEU A 134 9.61 -20.83 -2.47
C LEU A 134 10.56 -20.27 -1.42
N TYR A 135 10.12 -19.25 -0.69
CA TYR A 135 10.92 -18.56 0.32
C TYR A 135 10.35 -18.73 1.72
N GLY A 136 9.42 -19.66 1.89
CA GLY A 136 8.86 -19.99 3.20
C GLY A 136 7.70 -19.11 3.65
N TYR A 137 7.00 -18.47 2.73
CA TYR A 137 5.86 -17.60 3.03
C TYR A 137 4.64 -18.00 2.21
N THR A 138 3.47 -17.55 2.64
CA THR A 138 2.24 -17.62 1.86
C THR A 138 1.54 -16.27 1.93
N TRP A 139 0.75 -15.94 0.92
CA TRP A 139 -0.05 -14.72 0.95
C TRP A 139 -1.05 -14.80 2.10
N ALA A 140 -1.21 -13.66 2.78
CA ALA A 140 -2.11 -13.53 3.94
C ALA A 140 -3.01 -12.31 3.73
N ASP A 141 -3.79 -12.34 2.67
CA ASP A 141 -4.53 -11.16 2.17
C ASP A 141 -5.48 -10.55 3.21
N ASP A 142 -5.95 -11.33 4.18
CA ASP A 142 -6.84 -10.83 5.23
C ASP A 142 -6.11 -10.29 6.47
N ASP A 143 -4.79 -10.44 6.54
CA ASP A 143 -4.03 -10.00 7.72
C ASP A 143 -3.83 -8.49 7.77
N GLY A 144 -3.97 -7.82 6.64
CA GLY A 144 -3.82 -6.37 6.54
C GLY A 144 -4.10 -5.88 5.14
N PRO A 145 -4.14 -4.58 4.93
CA PRO A 145 -4.30 -4.03 3.59
C PRO A 145 -3.04 -4.23 2.74
N ARG A 146 -3.24 -4.54 1.48
CA ARG A 146 -2.21 -4.35 0.47
C ARG A 146 -2.04 -2.84 0.28
N PHE A 147 -0.82 -2.35 0.12
CA PHE A 147 -0.64 -0.92 -0.05
C PHE A 147 0.45 -0.58 -1.07
N GLN A 148 0.39 0.65 -1.55
CA GLN A 148 1.40 1.24 -2.42
C GLN A 148 1.89 2.55 -1.81
N LEU A 149 3.15 2.87 -2.07
CA LEU A 149 3.71 4.18 -1.81
C LEU A 149 3.50 5.08 -3.04
N GLU A 150 3.64 6.39 -2.86
CA GLU A 150 3.56 7.32 -3.97
C GLU A 150 4.58 6.94 -5.06
N PRO A 151 4.14 6.76 -6.32
CA PRO A 151 5.07 6.43 -7.40
C PRO A 151 6.02 7.59 -7.66
N GLN A 152 7.28 7.41 -7.32
CA GLN A 152 8.34 8.40 -7.55
C GLN A 152 9.45 7.74 -8.36
N GLY A 153 9.74 8.32 -9.51
CA GLY A 153 10.64 7.71 -10.50
C GLY A 153 12.00 7.33 -9.97
N TYR A 154 12.57 8.17 -9.10
CA TYR A 154 13.92 7.94 -8.59
C TYR A 154 14.07 6.66 -7.76
N ARG A 155 12.98 6.19 -7.13
CA ARG A 155 13.00 5.00 -6.26
C ARG A 155 12.24 3.82 -6.83
N GLY A 156 11.60 4.00 -7.99
CA GLY A 156 10.75 2.96 -8.55
C GLY A 156 9.38 2.89 -7.89
N TYR A 157 8.54 1.99 -8.38
CA TYR A 157 7.23 1.74 -7.79
C TYR A 157 7.36 0.74 -6.65
N ILE A 158 6.73 1.03 -5.52
CA ILE A 158 6.80 0.21 -4.31
C ILE A 158 5.40 -0.22 -3.91
N GLU A 159 5.22 -1.51 -3.75
CA GLU A 159 3.96 -2.13 -3.30
C GLU A 159 4.28 -3.17 -2.23
N ALA A 160 3.38 -3.34 -1.28
CA ALA A 160 3.54 -4.33 -0.22
C ALA A 160 2.26 -5.13 -0.05
N ARG A 161 2.41 -6.43 0.26
CA ARG A 161 1.30 -7.36 0.48
C ARG A 161 1.52 -8.15 1.75
N PRO A 162 0.45 -8.40 2.54
CA PRO A 162 0.58 -9.24 3.73
C PRO A 162 0.99 -10.67 3.38
N VAL A 163 1.90 -11.18 4.18
CA VAL A 163 2.36 -12.59 4.11
C VAL A 163 2.44 -13.16 5.50
N LYS A 164 2.53 -14.47 5.60
CA LYS A 164 2.85 -15.15 6.84
C LYS A 164 3.80 -16.30 6.58
N LYS A 165 4.59 -16.59 7.58
CA LYS A 165 5.56 -17.67 7.50
C LYS A 165 4.86 -19.02 7.43
N VAL A 166 5.34 -19.89 6.54
CA VAL A 166 4.89 -21.26 6.45
C VAL A 166 5.82 -22.11 7.30
N SER A 167 5.25 -22.97 8.15
CA SER A 167 6.06 -23.93 8.88
C SER A 167 6.65 -24.95 7.91
N LEU A 168 7.96 -24.89 7.73
CA LEU A 168 8.68 -25.92 7.00
C LEU A 168 8.83 -27.12 7.93
N ARG A 169 8.25 -28.24 7.56
CA ARG A 169 8.47 -29.51 8.25
C ARG A 169 9.70 -30.19 7.67
#